data_598378dbdc008ddd220c682d1d266a6c
#
_entry.id   598378dbdc008ddd220c682d1d266a6c
#
_cell.length_a   1.000
_cell.length_b   1.000
_cell.length_c   1.000
_cell.angle_alpha   90.00
_cell.angle_beta   90.00
_cell.angle_gamma   90.00
#
_symmetry.space_group_name_H-M   'P 1'
#
loop_
_entity.id
_entity.type
_entity.pdbx_description
1 polymer ?
#
loop_
_entity_poly.entity_id
_entity_poly.type
_entity_poly.pdbx_seq_one_letter_code
_entity_poly.pdbx_strand_id
1 'polypeptide(L)'
;MAVGFVHLEENSGFDSNQSNAIPIVPESVKISSNASSTAPGHAEILLNPKNSELLASPTFIEYANELVLEFPATLASKENLKRAISKVLLGESEVDETNLLSLNSIKSQYEPFYYKKIRNQYGHAIRYPVEASAYAEYILKKHTSEIDDTGLKFTVVHIPLIGIKLPINVEKYKSWVEDYATRFKVSEDLVFAIIEVESAFNPSAVSKSNALGLMQLKAETAGRDVYQYVDGKKGQPGQDELFDAQNNIRMGTAYMGLLTHEYLQGVDNLEAKEMLSISSYNGGISNTLKLFGKTPEIAIMRVNQLHPKQVYRTLRYEHQSIEARLYLDKVLKAKNRYRDLLGLNA
;
A
#
# COMPACT_ATOMS: atom_id res chain seq x y z
N MET A 1 19.17 29.12 -8.81
CA MET A 1 18.45 30.16 -9.54
C MET A 1 16.98 29.99 -9.20
N ALA A 2 16.41 30.99 -8.53
CA ALA A 2 15.01 30.99 -8.15
C ALA A 2 14.16 31.19 -9.42
N VAL A 3 13.27 30.24 -9.71
CA VAL A 3 12.27 30.42 -10.76
C VAL A 3 11.00 30.87 -10.06
N GLY A 4 10.68 32.16 -10.17
CA GLY A 4 9.45 32.72 -9.67
C GLY A 4 8.24 32.14 -10.39
N PHE A 5 7.20 31.86 -9.64
CA PHE A 5 5.87 31.61 -10.17
C PHE A 5 5.36 32.85 -10.87
N VAL A 6 4.93 32.70 -12.11
CA VAL A 6 4.19 33.73 -12.83
C VAL A 6 2.80 33.81 -12.19
N HIS A 7 2.49 34.94 -11.57
CA HIS A 7 1.12 35.33 -11.22
C HIS A 7 0.32 35.48 -12.52
N LEU A 8 -0.69 34.66 -12.68
CA LEU A 8 -1.80 34.97 -13.56
C LEU A 8 -2.81 35.79 -12.74
N GLU A 9 -2.72 37.11 -12.87
CA GLU A 9 -3.85 37.97 -12.53
C GLU A 9 -4.86 37.87 -13.67
N GLU A 10 -5.97 37.24 -13.45
CA GLU A 10 -7.20 37.49 -14.17
C GLU A 10 -8.26 38.02 -13.22
N ASN A 11 -8.57 39.29 -13.42
CA ASN A 11 -9.77 39.94 -12.94
C ASN A 11 -11.00 39.29 -13.58
N SER A 12 -11.80 38.59 -12.79
CA SER A 12 -13.23 38.47 -13.04
C SER A 12 -13.95 38.31 -11.72
N GLY A 13 -14.79 39.29 -11.40
CA GLY A 13 -15.58 39.33 -10.20
C GLY A 13 -16.45 38.08 -10.04
N PHE A 14 -16.38 37.48 -8.90
CA PHE A 14 -17.37 36.52 -8.44
C PHE A 14 -17.98 37.03 -7.14
N ASP A 15 -19.29 37.16 -7.24
CA ASP A 15 -20.20 37.59 -6.19
C ASP A 15 -20.09 36.68 -4.96
N SER A 16 -19.94 37.30 -3.81
CA SER A 16 -19.99 36.66 -2.50
C SER A 16 -21.43 36.28 -2.18
N ASN A 17 -21.78 35.00 -2.30
CA ASN A 17 -22.78 34.33 -1.45
C ASN A 17 -23.11 32.95 -2.02
N GLN A 18 -22.36 31.95 -1.55
CA GLN A 18 -22.88 30.60 -1.29
C GLN A 18 -21.81 29.80 -0.53
N SER A 19 -22.05 29.68 0.76
CA SER A 19 -21.39 28.74 1.65
C SER A 19 -21.80 27.32 1.27
N ASN A 20 -20.94 26.58 0.60
CA ASN A 20 -21.08 25.12 0.51
C ASN A 20 -20.11 24.48 1.50
N ALA A 21 -20.69 24.17 2.67
CA ALA A 21 -20.08 23.34 3.67
C ALA A 21 -19.77 21.94 3.11
N ILE A 22 -18.56 21.50 3.28
CA ILE A 22 -18.12 20.11 3.12
C ILE A 22 -18.99 19.25 4.02
N PRO A 23 -19.60 18.15 3.56
CA PRO A 23 -20.43 17.31 4.41
C PRO A 23 -19.57 16.68 5.51
N ILE A 24 -19.92 17.04 6.74
CA ILE A 24 -19.43 16.45 7.99
C ILE A 24 -19.85 14.98 7.99
N VAL A 25 -18.88 14.09 8.12
CA VAL A 25 -19.10 12.67 8.40
C VAL A 25 -19.86 12.57 9.73
N PRO A 26 -20.96 11.82 9.82
CA PRO A 26 -21.72 11.72 11.06
C PRO A 26 -20.92 11.01 12.16
N GLU A 27 -21.03 11.60 13.35
CA GLU A 27 -20.45 11.12 14.62
C GLU A 27 -20.87 9.67 14.95
N SER A 28 -19.86 8.96 15.40
CA SER A 28 -19.87 7.96 16.48
C SER A 28 -21.10 7.06 16.64
N VAL A 29 -20.97 5.85 16.21
CA VAL A 29 -21.62 4.70 16.84
C VAL A 29 -20.85 4.37 18.13
N LYS A 30 -21.44 4.66 19.29
CA LYS A 30 -20.94 4.21 20.59
C LYS A 30 -21.04 2.69 20.64
N ILE A 31 -19.92 2.00 20.55
CA ILE A 31 -19.84 0.58 20.86
C ILE A 31 -19.63 0.48 22.36
N SER A 32 -20.64 -0.03 23.07
CA SER A 32 -20.56 -0.37 24.50
C SER A 32 -19.54 -1.49 24.68
N SER A 33 -18.58 -1.26 25.57
CA SER A 33 -17.59 -2.21 26.03
C SER A 33 -18.23 -3.39 26.74
N ASN A 34 -18.37 -4.50 26.06
CA ASN A 34 -18.36 -5.86 26.63
C ASN A 34 -17.92 -6.80 25.51
N ALA A 35 -16.62 -6.85 25.28
CA ALA A 35 -16.01 -7.76 24.34
C ALA A 35 -15.49 -8.99 25.09
N SER A 36 -16.26 -10.06 25.08
CA SER A 36 -15.69 -11.40 25.12
C SER A 36 -15.18 -11.69 23.71
N SER A 37 -13.93 -12.15 23.63
CA SER A 37 -13.22 -12.43 22.37
C SER A 37 -13.84 -13.62 21.64
N THR A 38 -14.71 -13.31 20.68
CA THR A 38 -15.13 -14.26 19.64
C THR A 38 -15.00 -13.53 18.30
N ALA A 39 -14.32 -14.16 17.36
CA ALA A 39 -14.10 -13.62 16.00
C ALA A 39 -15.43 -13.22 15.34
N PRO A 40 -15.52 -12.05 14.70
CA PRO A 40 -16.77 -11.52 14.16
C PRO A 40 -17.11 -12.13 12.79
N GLY A 41 -17.30 -13.40 12.68
CA GLY A 41 -17.63 -14.03 11.40
C GLY A 41 -18.69 -15.12 11.50
N HIS A 42 -18.76 -15.84 12.59
CA HIS A 42 -19.63 -17.02 12.68
C HIS A 42 -21.10 -16.75 13.02
N ALA A 43 -21.42 -15.72 13.78
CA ALA A 43 -22.78 -15.50 14.28
C ALA A 43 -23.80 -15.03 13.22
N GLU A 44 -23.37 -14.30 12.20
CA GLU A 44 -24.28 -13.83 11.14
C GLU A 44 -24.54 -14.87 10.04
N ILE A 45 -23.60 -15.79 9.82
CA ILE A 45 -23.72 -16.83 8.79
C ILE A 45 -24.73 -17.92 9.20
N LEU A 46 -24.84 -18.21 10.50
CA LEU A 46 -25.71 -19.28 11.01
C LEU A 46 -27.21 -18.95 11.05
N LEU A 47 -27.60 -17.69 10.93
CA LEU A 47 -29.00 -17.25 11.04
C LEU A 47 -29.77 -17.26 9.70
N ASN A 48 -29.13 -17.62 8.57
CA ASN A 48 -29.79 -17.60 7.26
C ASN A 48 -29.91 -19.03 6.69
N PRO A 49 -31.15 -19.60 6.59
CA PRO A 49 -31.35 -20.98 6.11
C PRO A 49 -30.97 -21.21 4.63
N LYS A 50 -30.59 -20.18 3.87
CA LYS A 50 -30.07 -20.32 2.51
C LYS A 50 -28.57 -20.68 2.46
N ASN A 51 -27.87 -20.72 3.60
CA ASN A 51 -26.41 -20.92 3.66
C ASN A 51 -26.02 -22.38 4.02
N SER A 52 -26.92 -23.35 3.91
CA SER A 52 -26.58 -24.76 4.20
C SER A 52 -25.51 -25.35 3.25
N GLU A 53 -25.34 -24.80 2.06
CA GLU A 53 -24.27 -25.19 1.14
C GLU A 53 -22.90 -24.58 1.49
N LEU A 54 -22.89 -23.37 2.07
CA LEU A 54 -21.66 -22.72 2.55
C LEU A 54 -21.08 -23.43 3.79
N LEU A 55 -21.92 -24.01 4.63
CA LEU A 55 -21.51 -24.79 5.78
C LEU A 55 -20.94 -26.18 5.41
N ALA A 56 -21.05 -26.59 4.15
CA ALA A 56 -20.57 -27.86 3.64
C ALA A 56 -19.18 -27.78 2.97
N SER A 57 -18.58 -26.60 2.89
CA SER A 57 -17.29 -26.37 2.22
C SER A 57 -16.23 -25.85 3.19
N PRO A 58 -14.94 -26.16 2.96
CA PRO A 58 -13.87 -25.54 3.72
C PRO A 58 -13.82 -24.03 3.46
N THR A 59 -13.46 -23.24 4.47
CA THR A 59 -13.21 -21.82 4.34
C THR A 59 -11.72 -21.48 4.58
N PHE A 60 -11.28 -20.36 4.02
CA PHE A 60 -9.92 -19.87 4.12
C PHE A 60 -9.92 -18.40 4.55
N ILE A 61 -9.13 -18.08 5.56
CA ILE A 61 -8.99 -16.71 6.08
C ILE A 61 -7.51 -16.37 6.21
N GLU A 62 -7.09 -15.26 5.62
CA GLU A 62 -5.73 -14.72 5.80
C GLU A 62 -5.73 -13.65 6.88
N TYR A 63 -4.97 -13.89 7.95
CA TYR A 63 -4.67 -12.91 8.99
C TYR A 63 -3.24 -12.38 8.81
N ALA A 64 -2.90 -11.30 9.49
CA ALA A 64 -1.57 -10.68 9.39
C ALA A 64 -0.39 -11.61 9.75
N ASN A 65 -0.62 -12.61 10.59
CA ASN A 65 0.41 -13.51 11.15
C ASN A 65 0.14 -14.99 10.91
N GLU A 66 -1.00 -15.35 10.32
CA GLU A 66 -1.34 -16.74 10.04
C GLU A 66 -2.39 -16.87 8.94
N LEU A 67 -2.44 -18.04 8.32
CA LEU A 67 -3.54 -18.46 7.45
C LEU A 67 -4.38 -19.49 8.23
N VAL A 68 -5.68 -19.34 8.19
CA VAL A 68 -6.62 -20.23 8.88
C VAL A 68 -7.46 -20.96 7.84
N LEU A 69 -7.52 -22.29 7.96
CA LEU A 69 -8.39 -23.17 7.19
C LEU A 69 -9.39 -23.80 8.15
N GLU A 70 -10.68 -23.63 7.90
CA GLU A 70 -11.75 -24.24 8.68
C GLU A 70 -12.45 -25.34 7.85
N PHE A 71 -12.53 -26.50 8.41
CA PHE A 71 -13.16 -27.66 7.78
C PHE A 71 -14.33 -28.16 8.58
N PRO A 72 -15.53 -28.30 8.00
CA PRO A 72 -16.59 -29.11 8.60
C PRO A 72 -16.06 -30.49 8.95
N ALA A 73 -16.43 -31.03 10.11
CA ALA A 73 -15.92 -32.33 10.58
C ALA A 73 -16.12 -33.47 9.56
N THR A 74 -17.16 -33.38 8.74
CA THR A 74 -17.46 -34.34 7.65
C THR A 74 -16.40 -34.33 6.55
N LEU A 75 -15.67 -33.24 6.37
CA LEU A 75 -14.62 -33.07 5.36
C LEU A 75 -13.20 -33.08 5.93
N ALA A 76 -13.06 -33.17 7.26
CA ALA A 76 -11.80 -33.04 7.97
C ALA A 76 -10.99 -34.36 8.03
N SER A 77 -11.04 -35.19 6.98
CA SER A 77 -10.16 -36.36 6.94
C SER A 77 -8.69 -35.90 6.84
N LYS A 78 -7.76 -36.70 7.39
CA LYS A 78 -6.33 -36.38 7.35
C LYS A 78 -5.83 -36.14 5.93
N GLU A 79 -6.33 -36.91 4.96
CA GLU A 79 -5.98 -36.78 3.53
C GLU A 79 -6.46 -35.45 2.96
N ASN A 80 -7.69 -35.06 3.28
CA ASN A 80 -8.28 -33.80 2.82
C ASN A 80 -7.52 -32.59 3.40
N LEU A 81 -7.25 -32.63 4.71
CA LEU A 81 -6.50 -31.57 5.39
C LEU A 81 -5.08 -31.45 4.82
N LYS A 82 -4.36 -32.55 4.63
CA LYS A 82 -3.03 -32.55 4.02
C LYS A 82 -3.06 -31.99 2.59
N ARG A 83 -4.07 -32.35 1.80
CA ARG A 83 -4.23 -31.86 0.43
C ARG A 83 -4.45 -30.35 0.40
N ALA A 84 -5.36 -29.86 1.23
CA ALA A 84 -5.65 -28.44 1.31
C ALA A 84 -4.43 -27.63 1.77
N ILE A 85 -3.75 -28.06 2.85
CA ILE A 85 -2.52 -27.43 3.31
C ILE A 85 -1.48 -27.41 2.18
N SER A 86 -1.26 -28.52 1.49
CA SER A 86 -0.28 -28.60 0.40
C SER A 86 -0.63 -27.67 -0.75
N LYS A 87 -1.93 -27.46 -1.03
CA LYS A 87 -2.38 -26.52 -2.07
C LYS A 87 -2.11 -25.07 -1.67
N VAL A 88 -2.36 -24.71 -0.41
CA VAL A 88 -2.01 -23.40 0.11
C VAL A 88 -0.49 -23.17 0.00
N LEU A 89 0.32 -24.14 0.40
CA LEU A 89 1.77 -24.03 0.42
C LEU A 89 2.42 -23.94 -0.96
N LEU A 90 1.82 -24.56 -1.97
CA LEU A 90 2.41 -24.71 -3.31
C LEU A 90 1.62 -23.98 -4.40
N GLY A 91 0.50 -23.35 -4.08
CA GLY A 91 -0.30 -22.58 -5.03
C GLY A 91 0.48 -21.40 -5.62
N GLU A 92 0.31 -21.16 -6.92
CA GLU A 92 0.97 -20.07 -7.66
C GLU A 92 0.16 -18.77 -7.65
N SER A 93 -1.03 -18.78 -7.05
CA SER A 93 -1.96 -17.67 -6.91
C SER A 93 -2.60 -17.67 -5.53
N GLU A 94 -3.39 -16.66 -5.25
CA GLU A 94 -4.25 -16.63 -4.07
C GLU A 94 -5.09 -17.90 -3.93
N VAL A 95 -5.45 -18.20 -2.68
CA VAL A 95 -6.18 -19.43 -2.35
C VAL A 95 -7.61 -19.34 -2.89
N ASP A 96 -7.96 -20.26 -3.76
CA ASP A 96 -9.33 -20.50 -4.18
C ASP A 96 -9.96 -21.59 -3.29
N GLU A 97 -10.86 -21.18 -2.41
CA GLU A 97 -11.54 -22.07 -1.46
C GLU A 97 -12.27 -23.23 -2.14
N THR A 98 -12.84 -22.99 -3.32
CA THR A 98 -13.56 -24.01 -4.10
C THR A 98 -12.65 -25.13 -4.58
N ASN A 99 -11.37 -24.85 -4.72
CA ASN A 99 -10.35 -25.77 -5.21
C ASN A 99 -9.54 -26.48 -4.10
N LEU A 100 -9.71 -26.12 -2.83
CA LEU A 100 -8.93 -26.68 -1.73
C LEU A 100 -8.95 -28.21 -1.68
N LEU A 101 -10.08 -28.85 -1.94
CA LEU A 101 -10.25 -30.29 -1.94
C LEU A 101 -10.19 -30.93 -3.32
N SER A 102 -10.01 -30.18 -4.41
CA SER A 102 -9.96 -30.74 -5.74
C SER A 102 -8.79 -31.72 -5.90
N LEU A 103 -8.94 -32.71 -6.79
CA LEU A 103 -7.91 -33.71 -7.11
C LEU A 103 -6.88 -33.20 -8.14
N ASN A 104 -7.02 -31.96 -8.62
CA ASN A 104 -6.12 -31.41 -9.62
C ASN A 104 -4.69 -31.37 -9.07
N SER A 105 -3.73 -31.80 -9.89
CA SER A 105 -2.32 -31.73 -9.55
C SER A 105 -1.87 -30.27 -9.37
N ILE A 106 -1.06 -30.04 -8.35
CA ILE A 106 -0.43 -28.74 -8.14
C ILE A 106 0.65 -28.60 -9.21
N LYS A 107 0.51 -27.62 -10.09
CA LYS A 107 1.56 -27.26 -11.06
C LYS A 107 2.62 -26.47 -10.31
N SER A 108 3.85 -26.92 -10.29
CA SER A 108 4.96 -26.24 -9.58
C SER A 108 5.96 -25.65 -10.59
N GLN A 109 5.48 -24.94 -11.59
CA GLN A 109 6.35 -24.28 -12.57
C GLN A 109 6.90 -22.94 -12.06
N TYR A 110 6.16 -22.28 -11.19
CA TYR A 110 6.51 -20.97 -10.65
C TYR A 110 6.78 -21.04 -9.14
N GLU A 111 7.22 -19.93 -8.57
CA GLU A 111 7.42 -19.80 -7.13
C GLU A 111 6.03 -19.77 -6.45
N PRO A 112 5.82 -20.56 -5.37
CA PRO A 112 4.54 -20.53 -4.65
C PRO A 112 4.21 -19.15 -4.11
N PHE A 113 2.92 -18.79 -4.11
CA PHE A 113 2.44 -17.47 -3.65
C PHE A 113 2.89 -17.12 -2.22
N TYR A 114 2.90 -18.11 -1.32
CA TYR A 114 3.36 -17.94 0.05
C TYR A 114 4.82 -18.37 0.28
N TYR A 115 5.62 -18.58 -0.75
CA TYR A 115 6.98 -19.14 -0.67
C TYR A 115 7.88 -18.45 0.35
N LYS A 116 7.87 -17.12 0.41
CA LYS A 116 8.69 -16.35 1.35
C LYS A 116 7.97 -16.04 2.66
N LYS A 117 6.66 -16.20 2.69
CA LYS A 117 5.80 -15.88 3.83
C LYS A 117 5.63 -17.07 4.78
N ILE A 118 5.81 -18.31 4.31
CA ILE A 118 5.70 -19.53 5.13
C ILE A 118 7.05 -20.23 5.18
N ARG A 119 7.42 -20.67 6.39
CA ARG A 119 8.60 -21.51 6.59
C ARG A 119 8.23 -22.74 7.41
N ASN A 120 8.93 -23.84 7.11
CA ASN A 120 8.75 -25.07 7.89
C ASN A 120 9.32 -24.92 9.30
N GLN A 121 9.14 -25.95 10.14
CA GLN A 121 9.61 -26.00 11.54
C GLN A 121 11.13 -25.84 11.70
N TYR A 122 11.90 -25.91 10.61
CA TYR A 122 13.36 -25.71 10.58
C TYR A 122 13.76 -24.33 10.05
N GLY A 123 12.77 -23.46 9.72
CA GLY A 123 13.01 -22.14 9.19
C GLY A 123 13.25 -22.07 7.67
N HIS A 124 13.05 -23.16 6.93
CA HIS A 124 13.24 -23.22 5.49
C HIS A 124 11.95 -22.91 4.74
N ALA A 125 12.06 -22.17 3.65
CA ALA A 125 10.95 -21.92 2.75
C ALA A 125 10.52 -23.23 2.05
N ILE A 126 9.23 -23.36 1.75
CA ILE A 126 8.63 -24.57 1.18
C ILE A 126 8.37 -24.34 -0.30
N ARG A 127 9.00 -25.16 -1.15
CA ARG A 127 8.89 -25.04 -2.60
C ARG A 127 8.42 -26.32 -3.28
N TYR A 128 8.73 -27.47 -2.70
CA TYR A 128 8.52 -28.76 -3.33
C TYR A 128 7.43 -29.58 -2.64
N PRO A 129 6.72 -30.47 -3.38
CA PRO A 129 5.64 -31.28 -2.83
C PRO A 129 6.03 -32.14 -1.61
N VAL A 130 7.26 -32.64 -1.59
CA VAL A 130 7.78 -33.44 -0.45
C VAL A 130 7.88 -32.58 0.81
N GLU A 131 8.38 -31.35 0.69
CA GLU A 131 8.50 -30.40 1.79
C GLU A 131 7.12 -29.96 2.30
N ALA A 132 6.20 -29.67 1.37
CA ALA A 132 4.82 -29.30 1.70
C ALA A 132 4.09 -30.45 2.43
N SER A 133 4.24 -31.68 1.96
CA SER A 133 3.65 -32.86 2.60
C SER A 133 4.20 -33.08 4.03
N ALA A 134 5.51 -32.94 4.22
CA ALA A 134 6.15 -33.08 5.53
C ALA A 134 5.70 -31.97 6.49
N TYR A 135 5.61 -30.74 5.99
CA TYR A 135 5.16 -29.60 6.81
C TYR A 135 3.65 -29.70 7.12
N ALA A 136 2.84 -30.17 6.19
CA ALA A 136 1.42 -30.43 6.43
C ALA A 136 1.21 -31.43 7.58
N GLU A 137 2.02 -32.48 7.69
CA GLU A 137 1.98 -33.39 8.82
C GLU A 137 2.36 -32.75 10.16
N TYR A 138 3.35 -31.85 10.12
CA TYR A 138 3.72 -31.06 11.30
C TYR A 138 2.58 -30.12 11.74
N ILE A 139 1.98 -29.39 10.80
CA ILE A 139 0.84 -28.49 11.04
C ILE A 139 -0.33 -29.26 11.65
N LEU A 140 -0.71 -30.39 11.07
CA LEU A 140 -1.81 -31.22 11.58
C LEU A 140 -1.57 -31.72 13.00
N LYS A 141 -0.33 -31.91 13.39
CA LYS A 141 0.02 -32.38 14.74
C LYS A 141 0.09 -31.26 15.79
N LYS A 142 0.43 -30.05 15.39
CA LYS A 142 0.82 -28.97 16.30
C LYS A 142 -0.05 -27.72 16.23
N HIS A 143 -0.70 -27.51 15.11
CA HIS A 143 -1.40 -26.26 14.80
C HIS A 143 -2.83 -26.52 14.31
N THR A 144 -3.49 -27.53 14.91
CA THR A 144 -4.88 -27.85 14.59
C THR A 144 -5.69 -27.86 15.89
N SER A 145 -6.87 -27.28 15.84
CA SER A 145 -7.85 -27.26 16.94
C SER A 145 -9.22 -27.72 16.44
N GLU A 146 -10.08 -28.12 17.36
CA GLU A 146 -11.48 -28.42 17.08
C GLU A 146 -12.35 -27.36 17.76
N ILE A 147 -13.34 -26.87 17.03
CA ILE A 147 -14.33 -25.91 17.53
C ILE A 147 -15.70 -26.55 17.38
N ASP A 148 -16.52 -26.46 18.44
CA ASP A 148 -17.94 -26.80 18.41
C ASP A 148 -18.74 -25.50 18.49
N ASP A 149 -19.37 -25.13 17.38
CA ASP A 149 -20.20 -23.94 17.31
C ASP A 149 -21.65 -24.35 17.06
N THR A 150 -22.48 -24.20 18.09
CA THR A 150 -23.92 -24.50 18.05
C THR A 150 -24.27 -25.91 17.56
N GLY A 151 -23.42 -26.90 17.86
CA GLY A 151 -23.60 -28.30 17.45
C GLY A 151 -22.97 -28.65 16.10
N LEU A 152 -22.32 -27.70 15.44
CA LEU A 152 -21.51 -27.94 14.24
C LEU A 152 -20.03 -28.00 14.64
N LYS A 153 -19.40 -29.12 14.31
CA LYS A 153 -17.98 -29.32 14.60
C LYS A 153 -17.11 -28.96 13.42
N PHE A 154 -16.10 -28.15 13.69
CA PHE A 154 -15.10 -27.77 12.72
C PHE A 154 -13.70 -28.17 13.19
N THR A 155 -12.88 -28.57 12.25
CA THR A 155 -11.43 -28.69 12.43
C THR A 155 -10.78 -27.45 11.85
N VAL A 156 -10.05 -26.72 12.67
CA VAL A 156 -9.38 -25.47 12.33
C VAL A 156 -7.88 -25.71 12.26
N VAL A 157 -7.28 -25.36 11.11
CA VAL A 157 -5.85 -25.51 10.84
C VAL A 157 -5.21 -24.13 10.79
N HIS A 158 -4.20 -23.91 11.62
CA HIS A 158 -3.44 -22.65 11.68
C HIS A 158 -2.09 -22.82 10.99
N ILE A 159 -1.82 -22.07 9.92
CA ILE A 159 -0.54 -22.06 9.22
C ILE A 159 0.15 -20.74 9.53
N PRO A 160 1.20 -20.74 10.39
CA PRO A 160 1.88 -19.49 10.73
C PRO A 160 2.49 -18.83 9.53
N LEU A 161 2.21 -17.54 9.36
CA LEU A 161 2.94 -16.65 8.47
C LEU A 161 4.13 -16.09 9.25
N ILE A 162 5.29 -16.11 8.63
CA ILE A 162 6.38 -15.27 9.13
C ILE A 162 5.95 -13.86 8.78
N GLY A 163 5.57 -13.09 9.77
CA GLY A 163 5.48 -11.67 9.63
C GLY A 163 6.82 -11.19 9.08
N ILE A 164 6.81 -10.55 7.91
CA ILE A 164 8.03 -9.93 7.39
C ILE A 164 8.44 -8.95 8.48
N LYS A 165 9.52 -9.28 9.22
CA LYS A 165 10.05 -8.36 10.21
C LYS A 165 10.51 -7.13 9.44
N LEU A 166 9.73 -6.09 9.54
CA LEU A 166 10.04 -4.84 8.88
C LEU A 166 11.40 -4.32 9.39
N PRO A 167 12.22 -3.73 8.53
CA PRO A 167 13.40 -3.01 8.98
C PRO A 167 13.01 -2.00 10.07
N ILE A 168 13.86 -1.86 11.08
CA ILE A 168 13.59 -1.02 12.26
C ILE A 168 13.19 0.41 11.91
N ASN A 169 13.77 0.96 10.85
CA ASN A 169 13.46 2.30 10.34
C ASN A 169 12.08 2.35 9.66
N VAL A 170 11.63 1.28 9.01
CA VAL A 170 10.28 1.17 8.43
C VAL A 170 9.26 1.04 9.54
N GLU A 171 9.47 0.12 10.47
CA GLU A 171 8.59 -0.12 11.63
C GLU A 171 8.40 1.16 12.45
N LYS A 172 9.49 1.91 12.67
CA LYS A 172 9.46 3.16 13.43
C LYS A 172 8.47 4.20 12.88
N TYR A 173 8.32 4.29 11.56
CA TYR A 173 7.51 5.30 10.92
C TYR A 173 6.19 4.77 10.34
N LYS A 174 5.93 3.45 10.47
CA LYS A 174 4.83 2.76 9.81
C LYS A 174 3.48 3.39 10.11
N SER A 175 3.13 3.58 11.37
CA SER A 175 1.82 4.13 11.74
C SER A 175 1.60 5.54 11.17
N TRP A 176 2.62 6.40 11.16
CA TRP A 176 2.49 7.75 10.59
C TRP A 176 2.36 7.72 9.07
N VAL A 177 3.07 6.80 8.41
CA VAL A 177 2.96 6.63 6.96
C VAL A 177 1.58 6.11 6.59
N GLU A 178 1.05 5.08 7.27
CA GLU A 178 -0.30 4.56 7.08
C GLU A 178 -1.37 5.65 7.20
N ASP A 179 -1.32 6.43 8.29
CA ASP A 179 -2.27 7.51 8.56
C ASP A 179 -2.25 8.58 7.46
N TYR A 180 -1.05 9.05 7.09
CA TYR A 180 -0.93 10.14 6.11
C TYR A 180 -1.10 9.66 4.67
N ALA A 181 -0.68 8.45 4.33
CA ALA A 181 -0.94 7.81 3.05
C ALA A 181 -2.44 7.71 2.78
N THR A 182 -3.19 7.21 3.76
CA THR A 182 -4.66 7.15 3.71
C THR A 182 -5.27 8.55 3.58
N ARG A 183 -4.86 9.49 4.43
CA ARG A 183 -5.40 10.86 4.46
C ARG A 183 -5.21 11.60 3.15
N PHE A 184 -4.05 11.50 2.53
CA PHE A 184 -3.68 12.23 1.31
C PHE A 184 -3.79 11.38 0.03
N LYS A 185 -4.33 10.16 0.14
CA LYS A 185 -4.55 9.21 -0.97
C LYS A 185 -3.26 8.95 -1.78
N VAL A 186 -2.17 8.72 -1.06
CA VAL A 186 -0.87 8.32 -1.59
C VAL A 186 -0.59 6.90 -1.11
N SER A 187 0.01 6.04 -1.93
CA SER A 187 0.30 4.67 -1.49
C SER A 187 1.46 4.63 -0.49
N GLU A 188 1.38 3.75 0.51
CA GLU A 188 2.38 3.61 1.59
C GLU A 188 3.76 3.23 1.03
N ASP A 189 3.79 2.32 0.05
CA ASP A 189 5.01 1.91 -0.64
C ASP A 189 5.73 3.09 -1.29
N LEU A 190 4.98 4.04 -1.87
CA LEU A 190 5.54 5.25 -2.45
C LEU A 190 6.10 6.19 -1.38
N VAL A 191 5.39 6.38 -0.27
CA VAL A 191 5.88 7.25 0.82
C VAL A 191 7.19 6.71 1.38
N PHE A 192 7.28 5.40 1.68
CA PHE A 192 8.52 4.78 2.15
C PHE A 192 9.64 4.86 1.12
N ALA A 193 9.32 4.68 -0.17
CA ALA A 193 10.30 4.81 -1.25
C ALA A 193 10.90 6.22 -1.31
N ILE A 194 10.08 7.25 -1.15
CA ILE A 194 10.55 8.64 -1.13
C ILE A 194 11.43 8.88 0.09
N ILE A 195 11.01 8.48 1.29
CA ILE A 195 11.82 8.64 2.52
C ILE A 195 13.20 7.98 2.36
N GLU A 196 13.24 6.78 1.80
CA GLU A 196 14.53 6.10 1.57
C GLU A 196 15.42 6.84 0.58
N VAL A 197 14.85 7.25 -0.56
CA VAL A 197 15.63 7.89 -1.63
C VAL A 197 16.11 9.28 -1.24
N GLU A 198 15.30 10.02 -0.45
CA GLU A 198 15.60 11.40 -0.03
C GLU A 198 16.60 11.47 1.12
N SER A 199 16.47 10.62 2.12
CA SER A 199 17.24 10.77 3.35
C SER A 199 17.87 9.47 3.88
N ALA A 200 17.59 8.31 3.26
CA ALA A 200 17.89 7.00 3.84
C ALA A 200 17.37 6.88 5.29
N PHE A 201 16.18 7.42 5.56
CA PHE A 201 15.54 7.48 6.89
C PHE A 201 16.26 8.35 7.92
N ASN A 202 17.10 9.29 7.52
CA ASN A 202 17.73 10.24 8.43
C ASN A 202 16.82 11.46 8.68
N PRO A 203 16.21 11.63 9.88
CA PRO A 203 15.31 12.76 10.16
C PRO A 203 16.04 14.10 10.24
N SER A 204 17.37 14.10 10.41
CA SER A 204 18.19 15.31 10.49
C SER A 204 18.91 15.61 9.16
N ALA A 205 18.48 14.99 8.07
CA ALA A 205 19.12 15.18 6.76
C ALA A 205 18.92 16.65 6.27
N VAL A 206 20.00 17.23 5.75
CA VAL A 206 20.03 18.55 5.13
C VAL A 206 20.75 18.46 3.79
N SER A 207 20.08 18.86 2.71
CA SER A 207 20.71 18.91 1.39
C SER A 207 21.45 20.21 1.15
N LYS A 208 22.30 20.23 0.11
CA LYS A 208 22.97 21.44 -0.35
C LYS A 208 22.01 22.57 -0.76
N SER A 209 20.79 22.24 -1.10
CA SER A 209 19.75 23.18 -1.51
C SER A 209 18.73 23.45 -0.41
N ASN A 210 19.09 23.24 0.87
CA ASN A 210 18.26 23.47 2.06
C ASN A 210 16.95 22.66 2.08
N ALA A 211 16.92 21.48 1.50
CA ALA A 211 15.85 20.53 1.73
C ALA A 211 16.09 19.80 3.06
N LEU A 212 15.05 19.60 3.87
CA LEU A 212 15.14 19.20 5.27
C LEU A 212 14.34 17.94 5.58
N GLY A 213 14.90 17.10 6.45
CA GLY A 213 14.24 15.98 7.10
C GLY A 213 14.08 14.73 6.23
N LEU A 214 13.20 13.82 6.67
CA LEU A 214 12.98 12.49 6.08
C LEU A 214 12.60 12.53 4.61
N MET A 215 11.74 13.44 4.21
CA MET A 215 11.24 13.58 2.83
C MET A 215 11.84 14.78 2.10
N GLN A 216 12.93 15.38 2.64
CA GLN A 216 13.71 16.45 2.04
C GLN A 216 12.85 17.62 1.50
N LEU A 217 12.05 18.20 2.39
CA LEU A 217 11.16 19.30 2.03
C LEU A 217 11.87 20.65 2.02
N LYS A 218 11.59 21.46 1.03
CA LYS A 218 11.98 22.87 0.97
C LYS A 218 10.86 23.75 1.48
N ALA A 219 11.15 24.57 2.50
CA ALA A 219 10.17 25.46 3.12
C ALA A 219 9.49 26.39 2.10
N GLU A 220 10.29 27.00 1.23
CA GLU A 220 9.86 28.00 0.25
C GLU A 220 9.11 27.46 -0.97
N THR A 221 9.02 26.15 -1.14
CA THR A 221 8.31 25.49 -2.27
C THR A 221 7.26 24.52 -1.72
N ALA A 222 7.60 23.25 -1.59
CA ALA A 222 6.70 22.21 -1.10
C ALA A 222 6.06 22.56 0.26
N GLY A 223 6.84 23.12 1.18
CA GLY A 223 6.33 23.56 2.48
C GLY A 223 5.28 24.66 2.35
N ARG A 224 5.53 25.66 1.50
CA ARG A 224 4.58 26.76 1.24
C ARG A 224 3.31 26.25 0.58
N ASP A 225 3.43 25.34 -0.39
CA ASP A 225 2.28 24.78 -1.08
C ASP A 225 1.39 24.00 -0.10
N VAL A 226 1.98 23.18 0.78
CA VAL A 226 1.22 22.48 1.83
C VAL A 226 0.56 23.45 2.78
N TYR A 227 1.26 24.49 3.22
CA TYR A 227 0.68 25.53 4.09
C TYR A 227 -0.53 26.17 3.44
N GLN A 228 -0.39 26.59 2.18
CA GLN A 228 -1.43 27.33 1.47
C GLN A 228 -2.63 26.44 1.10
N TYR A 229 -2.39 25.29 0.50
CA TYR A 229 -3.44 24.49 -0.14
C TYR A 229 -3.99 23.35 0.74
N VAL A 230 -3.23 22.94 1.77
CA VAL A 230 -3.66 21.87 2.69
C VAL A 230 -4.02 22.42 4.06
N ASP A 231 -3.17 23.28 4.62
CA ASP A 231 -3.33 23.76 5.98
C ASP A 231 -4.11 25.09 6.06
N GLY A 232 -4.37 25.76 4.92
CA GLY A 232 -5.04 27.07 4.87
C GLY A 232 -4.23 28.20 5.56
N LYS A 233 -2.91 28.02 5.69
CA LYS A 233 -1.99 28.93 6.35
C LYS A 233 -1.26 29.82 5.36
N LYS A 234 -0.89 31.03 5.78
CA LYS A 234 0.01 31.91 5.02
C LYS A 234 1.46 31.65 5.42
N GLY A 235 2.40 31.90 4.50
CA GLY A 235 3.82 31.77 4.74
C GLY A 235 4.38 30.38 4.42
N GLN A 236 5.35 29.95 5.19
CA GLN A 236 6.05 28.67 5.00
C GLN A 236 6.45 28.09 6.37
N PRO A 237 6.65 26.76 6.48
CA PRO A 237 7.06 26.11 7.74
C PRO A 237 8.46 26.56 8.18
N GLY A 238 8.66 26.59 9.48
CA GLY A 238 9.98 26.78 10.09
C GLY A 238 10.87 25.53 9.96
N GLN A 239 12.18 25.71 10.22
CA GLN A 239 13.11 24.58 10.20
C GLN A 239 12.76 23.52 11.25
N ASP A 240 12.37 23.94 12.46
CA ASP A 240 12.00 23.03 13.55
C ASP A 240 10.80 22.16 13.16
N GLU A 241 9.83 22.74 12.46
CA GLU A 241 8.67 21.99 11.95
C GLU A 241 9.06 20.97 10.86
N LEU A 242 10.08 21.26 10.04
CA LEU A 242 10.57 20.36 9.01
C LEU A 242 11.53 19.29 9.54
N PHE A 243 12.17 19.50 10.70
CA PHE A 243 12.97 18.50 11.40
C PHE A 243 12.12 17.59 12.30
N ASP A 244 10.88 17.98 12.63
CA ASP A 244 9.96 17.07 13.28
C ASP A 244 9.59 15.95 12.32
N ALA A 245 9.96 14.72 12.69
CA ALA A 245 9.84 13.56 11.79
C ALA A 245 8.40 13.28 11.37
N GLN A 246 7.46 13.39 12.31
CA GLN A 246 6.05 13.15 12.03
C GLN A 246 5.48 14.22 11.11
N ASN A 247 5.76 15.49 11.40
CA ASN A 247 5.30 16.60 10.57
C ASN A 247 5.95 16.58 9.18
N ASN A 248 7.22 16.20 9.08
CA ASN A 248 7.92 16.06 7.80
C ASN A 248 7.27 15.00 6.90
N ILE A 249 6.95 13.81 7.46
CA ILE A 249 6.22 12.76 6.74
C ILE A 249 4.82 13.26 6.34
N ARG A 250 4.10 13.93 7.25
CA ARG A 250 2.79 14.52 6.96
C ARG A 250 2.86 15.48 5.77
N MET A 251 3.78 16.43 5.83
CA MET A 251 3.89 17.46 4.79
C MET A 251 4.39 16.91 3.47
N GLY A 252 5.35 15.99 3.49
CA GLY A 252 5.85 15.34 2.27
C GLY A 252 4.78 14.50 1.57
N THR A 253 4.01 13.75 2.35
CA THR A 253 2.88 12.97 1.83
C THR A 253 1.77 13.87 1.31
N ALA A 254 1.46 14.97 2.01
CA ALA A 254 0.51 15.98 1.58
C ALA A 254 0.94 16.64 0.25
N TYR A 255 2.21 16.98 0.11
CA TYR A 255 2.74 17.54 -1.14
C TYR A 255 2.66 16.55 -2.30
N MET A 256 2.98 15.27 -2.06
CA MET A 256 2.77 14.23 -3.08
C MET A 256 1.29 14.11 -3.47
N GLY A 257 0.38 14.20 -2.49
CA GLY A 257 -1.06 14.26 -2.74
C GLY A 257 -1.47 15.45 -3.61
N LEU A 258 -0.96 16.66 -3.33
CA LEU A 258 -1.19 17.85 -4.16
C LEU A 258 -0.69 17.65 -5.59
N LEU A 259 0.51 17.10 -5.77
CA LEU A 259 1.04 16.81 -7.11
C LEU A 259 0.12 15.87 -7.88
N THR A 260 -0.36 14.82 -7.24
CA THR A 260 -1.13 13.75 -7.90
C THR A 260 -2.58 14.15 -8.17
N HIS A 261 -3.24 14.80 -7.19
CA HIS A 261 -4.69 15.00 -7.22
C HIS A 261 -5.10 16.39 -7.66
N GLU A 262 -4.26 17.41 -7.44
CA GLU A 262 -4.55 18.78 -7.82
C GLU A 262 -3.79 19.18 -9.09
N TYR A 263 -2.45 19.18 -9.06
CA TYR A 263 -1.67 19.66 -10.19
C TYR A 263 -1.73 18.75 -11.43
N LEU A 264 -1.93 17.45 -11.25
CA LEU A 264 -2.02 16.45 -12.31
C LEU A 264 -3.43 15.85 -12.46
N GLN A 265 -4.48 16.51 -11.95
CA GLN A 265 -5.84 15.97 -11.98
C GLN A 265 -6.33 15.60 -13.39
N GLY A 266 -5.90 16.33 -14.42
CA GLY A 266 -6.27 16.09 -15.83
C GLY A 266 -5.54 14.93 -16.51
N VAL A 267 -4.61 14.25 -15.83
CA VAL A 267 -3.94 13.06 -16.38
C VAL A 267 -4.80 11.82 -16.15
N ASP A 268 -5.21 11.14 -17.22
CA ASP A 268 -6.17 10.02 -17.16
C ASP A 268 -5.51 8.71 -16.73
N ASN A 269 -4.32 8.42 -17.25
CA ASN A 269 -3.63 7.16 -16.94
C ASN A 269 -2.92 7.23 -15.59
N LEU A 270 -3.27 6.34 -14.67
CA LEU A 270 -2.76 6.34 -13.29
C LEU A 270 -1.26 6.08 -13.21
N GLU A 271 -0.71 5.20 -14.05
CA GLU A 271 0.73 4.91 -14.10
C GLU A 271 1.53 6.12 -14.58
N ALA A 272 1.05 6.79 -15.63
CA ALA A 272 1.65 8.02 -16.13
C ALA A 272 1.56 9.15 -15.07
N LYS A 273 0.42 9.29 -14.41
CA LYS A 273 0.20 10.27 -13.34
C LYS A 273 1.18 10.06 -12.18
N GLU A 274 1.37 8.83 -11.74
CA GLU A 274 2.32 8.50 -10.67
C GLU A 274 3.75 8.84 -11.08
N MET A 275 4.19 8.45 -12.27
CA MET A 275 5.53 8.78 -12.76
C MET A 275 5.77 10.30 -12.88
N LEU A 276 4.78 11.04 -13.32
CA LEU A 276 4.83 12.51 -13.37
C LEU A 276 4.89 13.10 -11.95
N SER A 277 4.11 12.58 -11.00
CA SER A 277 4.13 13.04 -9.60
C SER A 277 5.49 12.79 -8.95
N ILE A 278 6.07 11.61 -9.13
CA ILE A 278 7.41 11.28 -8.64
C ILE A 278 8.47 12.20 -9.25
N SER A 279 8.45 12.39 -10.56
CA SER A 279 9.40 13.27 -11.23
C SER A 279 9.24 14.73 -10.80
N SER A 280 7.99 15.17 -10.57
CA SER A 280 7.66 16.51 -10.11
C SER A 280 8.08 16.78 -8.68
N TYR A 281 8.07 15.77 -7.82
CA TYR A 281 8.49 15.89 -6.43
C TYR A 281 9.94 16.38 -6.33
N ASN A 282 10.86 15.79 -7.09
CA ASN A 282 12.27 16.19 -7.12
C ASN A 282 12.55 17.33 -8.10
N GLY A 283 12.07 17.23 -9.32
CA GLY A 283 12.39 18.16 -10.42
C GLY A 283 11.51 19.40 -10.50
N GLY A 284 10.40 19.43 -9.76
CA GLY A 284 9.38 20.48 -9.81
C GLY A 284 8.37 20.27 -10.92
N ILE A 285 7.09 20.54 -10.64
CA ILE A 285 5.96 20.30 -11.56
C ILE A 285 6.11 21.06 -12.89
N SER A 286 6.53 22.32 -12.85
CA SER A 286 6.71 23.13 -14.06
C SER A 286 7.78 22.56 -14.99
N ASN A 287 8.90 22.08 -14.46
CA ASN A 287 9.98 21.51 -15.26
C ASN A 287 9.57 20.16 -15.86
N THR A 288 8.83 19.37 -15.09
CA THR A 288 8.31 18.07 -15.52
C THR A 288 7.30 18.24 -16.66
N LEU A 289 6.33 19.15 -16.52
CA LEU A 289 5.31 19.39 -17.57
C LEU A 289 5.89 20.01 -18.84
N LYS A 290 6.92 20.86 -18.75
CA LYS A 290 7.59 21.45 -19.93
C LYS A 290 8.18 20.41 -20.90
N LEU A 291 8.44 19.19 -20.45
CA LEU A 291 8.89 18.09 -21.33
C LEU A 291 7.80 17.67 -22.33
N PHE A 292 6.54 17.90 -21.99
CA PHE A 292 5.40 17.45 -22.77
C PHE A 292 4.67 18.59 -23.49
N GLY A 293 4.81 19.84 -23.03
CA GLY A 293 4.15 20.97 -23.67
C GLY A 293 4.59 22.32 -23.12
N LYS A 294 4.25 23.38 -23.86
CA LYS A 294 4.61 24.76 -23.49
C LYS A 294 3.75 25.30 -22.33
N THR A 295 2.52 24.80 -22.18
CA THR A 295 1.61 25.11 -21.08
C THR A 295 1.18 23.84 -20.38
N PRO A 296 0.73 23.89 -19.11
CA PRO A 296 0.24 22.72 -18.39
C PRO A 296 -0.86 21.97 -19.15
N GLU A 297 -1.81 22.67 -19.75
CA GLU A 297 -2.94 22.10 -20.47
C GLU A 297 -2.46 21.29 -21.69
N ILE A 298 -1.55 21.87 -22.49
CA ILE A 298 -0.95 21.20 -23.66
C ILE A 298 -0.14 19.98 -23.21
N ALA A 299 0.60 20.11 -22.10
CA ALA A 299 1.39 19.01 -21.56
C ALA A 299 0.50 17.84 -21.13
N ILE A 300 -0.56 18.10 -20.38
CA ILE A 300 -1.53 17.09 -19.90
C ILE A 300 -2.23 16.43 -21.11
N MET A 301 -2.71 17.24 -22.07
CA MET A 301 -3.34 16.71 -23.30
C MET A 301 -2.38 15.76 -24.03
N ARG A 302 -1.11 16.14 -24.16
CA ARG A 302 -0.10 15.29 -24.81
C ARG A 302 0.19 14.03 -24.01
N VAL A 303 0.31 14.11 -22.68
CA VAL A 303 0.51 12.93 -21.81
C VAL A 303 -0.63 11.94 -22.00
N ASN A 304 -1.89 12.39 -22.08
CA ASN A 304 -3.04 11.51 -22.27
C ASN A 304 -3.07 10.81 -23.65
N GLN A 305 -2.29 11.29 -24.61
CA GLN A 305 -2.11 10.65 -25.92
C GLN A 305 -0.95 9.63 -25.94
N LEU A 306 -0.12 9.61 -24.89
CA LEU A 306 1.07 8.78 -24.84
C LEU A 306 0.80 7.49 -24.06
N HIS A 307 1.44 6.38 -24.49
CA HIS A 307 1.50 5.19 -23.68
C HIS A 307 2.42 5.44 -22.46
N PRO A 308 2.13 4.88 -21.25
CA PRO A 308 2.95 5.08 -20.04
C PRO A 308 4.46 4.87 -20.26
N LYS A 309 4.84 3.87 -21.06
CA LYS A 309 6.26 3.64 -21.43
C LYS A 309 6.91 4.81 -22.17
N GLN A 310 6.14 5.58 -22.95
CA GLN A 310 6.65 6.77 -23.63
C GLN A 310 6.81 7.92 -22.63
N VAL A 311 5.86 8.09 -21.71
CA VAL A 311 5.97 9.04 -20.60
C VAL A 311 7.22 8.75 -19.77
N TYR A 312 7.42 7.50 -19.36
CA TYR A 312 8.62 7.07 -18.65
C TYR A 312 9.91 7.43 -19.40
N ARG A 313 9.97 7.12 -20.70
CA ARG A 313 11.17 7.42 -21.52
C ARG A 313 11.47 8.91 -21.56
N THR A 314 10.47 9.75 -21.75
CA THR A 314 10.62 11.22 -21.75
C THR A 314 11.15 11.70 -20.40
N LEU A 315 10.52 11.29 -19.30
CA LEU A 315 10.97 11.65 -17.94
C LEU A 315 12.40 11.17 -17.67
N ARG A 316 12.72 9.94 -18.08
CA ARG A 316 14.01 9.29 -17.78
C ARG A 316 15.17 9.82 -18.61
N TYR A 317 14.94 10.28 -19.84
CA TYR A 317 16.02 10.60 -20.76
C TYR A 317 16.05 12.07 -21.20
N GLU A 318 14.91 12.77 -21.17
CA GLU A 318 14.81 14.14 -21.70
C GLU A 318 14.77 15.22 -20.61
N HIS A 319 14.56 14.84 -19.33
CA HIS A 319 14.58 15.83 -18.24
C HIS A 319 15.96 16.51 -18.17
N GLN A 320 15.98 17.85 -18.01
CA GLN A 320 17.22 18.63 -18.00
C GLN A 320 18.15 18.26 -16.83
N SER A 321 17.60 17.96 -15.65
CA SER A 321 18.36 17.51 -14.50
C SER A 321 18.68 16.02 -14.58
N ILE A 322 19.94 15.66 -14.53
CA ILE A 322 20.39 14.25 -14.42
C ILE A 322 19.88 13.63 -13.11
N GLU A 323 19.84 14.42 -12.04
CA GLU A 323 19.31 13.99 -10.75
C GLU A 323 17.85 13.56 -10.88
N ALA A 324 16.99 14.38 -11.49
CA ALA A 324 15.58 14.04 -11.68
C ALA A 324 15.38 12.80 -12.59
N ARG A 325 16.22 12.61 -13.60
CA ARG A 325 16.23 11.40 -14.43
C ARG A 325 16.47 10.13 -13.61
N LEU A 326 17.46 10.17 -12.70
CA LEU A 326 17.83 9.04 -11.86
C LEU A 326 16.86 8.85 -10.69
N TYR A 327 16.24 9.91 -10.24
CA TYR A 327 15.29 9.92 -9.13
C TYR A 327 14.08 9.03 -9.41
N LEU A 328 13.45 9.20 -10.55
CA LEU A 328 12.30 8.38 -10.97
C LEU A 328 12.62 6.88 -10.88
N ASP A 329 13.76 6.43 -11.43
CA ASP A 329 14.17 5.03 -11.37
C ASP A 329 14.38 4.53 -9.95
N LYS A 330 15.04 5.34 -9.12
CA LYS A 330 15.32 4.99 -7.72
C LYS A 330 14.04 4.80 -6.95
N VAL A 331 13.10 5.75 -7.09
CA VAL A 331 11.81 5.70 -6.36
C VAL A 331 10.97 4.52 -6.84
N LEU A 332 10.85 4.27 -8.15
CA LEU A 332 10.07 3.14 -8.67
C LEU A 332 10.64 1.79 -8.19
N LYS A 333 11.97 1.63 -8.17
CA LYS A 333 12.62 0.42 -7.65
C LYS A 333 12.39 0.25 -6.14
N ALA A 334 12.53 1.32 -5.39
CA ALA A 334 12.27 1.32 -3.96
C ALA A 334 10.80 1.01 -3.66
N LYS A 335 9.87 1.65 -4.39
CA LYS A 335 8.43 1.42 -4.26
C LYS A 335 8.06 -0.06 -4.44
N ASN A 336 8.55 -0.71 -5.50
CA ASN A 336 8.29 -2.14 -5.72
C ASN A 336 8.80 -2.99 -4.54
N ARG A 337 10.00 -2.68 -4.01
CA ARG A 337 10.55 -3.37 -2.85
C ARG A 337 9.70 -3.17 -1.58
N TYR A 338 9.21 -1.94 -1.34
CA TYR A 338 8.32 -1.66 -0.21
C TYR A 338 6.95 -2.29 -0.38
N ARG A 339 6.41 -2.37 -1.59
CA ARG A 339 5.18 -3.10 -1.89
C ARG A 339 5.26 -4.55 -1.45
N ASP A 340 6.35 -5.24 -1.83
CA ASP A 340 6.62 -6.62 -1.39
C ASP A 340 6.80 -6.71 0.13
N LEU A 341 7.53 -5.76 0.71
CA LEU A 341 7.88 -5.74 2.13
C LEU A 341 6.65 -5.50 3.03
N LEU A 342 5.72 -4.67 2.58
CA LEU A 342 4.49 -4.32 3.30
C LEU A 342 3.34 -5.29 2.99
N GLY A 343 3.53 -6.24 2.08
CA GLY A 343 2.50 -7.19 1.68
C GLY A 343 1.36 -6.56 0.87
N LEU A 344 1.61 -5.46 0.18
CA LEU A 344 0.61 -4.72 -0.62
C LEU A 344 0.43 -5.30 -2.05
N ASN A 345 0.96 -6.50 -2.33
CA ASN A 345 0.72 -7.23 -3.56
C ASN A 345 -0.62 -7.97 -3.42
N ALA A 346 -1.72 -7.30 -3.70
CA ALA A 346 -3.03 -7.88 -3.91
C ALA A 346 -3.45 -7.71 -5.36
#